data_c466d9cfb437a6c2c4a9a29090dbe957
#
_entry.id   c466d9cfb437a6c2c4a9a29090dbe957
#
_cell.length_a   1.000
_cell.length_b   1.000
_cell.length_c   1.000
_cell.angle_alpha   90.00
_cell.angle_beta   90.00
_cell.angle_gamma   90.00
#
_symmetry.space_group_name_H-M   'P 1'
#
loop_
_entity.id
_entity.type
_entity.pdbx_description
1 polymer ?
#
loop_
_entity_poly.entity_id
_entity_poly.type
_entity_poly.pdbx_seq_one_letter_code
_entity_poly.pdbx_strand_id
1 'polypeptide(L)'
;VLVLSFTIAVAGKGGTGKTTISSLIVGHLLRKGKTPVFAVDADANVNLNEQLGVKVDSTIGGMREELKKKIGANEVPAGMSKDMYMEYLLQDTLVESSGFDLLVMGRPEGPGCYCA
;
A
#
# COMPACT_ATOMS: atom_id res chain seq x y z
N VAL A 1 -9.18 8.79 25.98
CA VAL A 1 -7.98 7.96 25.73
C VAL A 1 -7.16 8.60 24.64
N LEU A 2 -5.96 9.03 24.97
CA LEU A 2 -5.04 9.58 23.98
C LEU A 2 -4.39 8.40 23.25
N VAL A 3 -4.73 8.19 21.98
CA VAL A 3 -4.04 7.22 21.13
C VAL A 3 -2.86 7.96 20.49
N LEU A 4 -1.65 7.67 20.97
CA LEU A 4 -0.43 8.18 20.38
C LEU A 4 -0.03 7.24 19.23
N SER A 5 -0.18 7.69 17.99
CA SER A 5 0.42 7.07 16.84
C SER A 5 1.74 7.78 16.47
N PHE A 6 2.73 7.02 16.02
CA PHE A 6 3.96 7.59 15.48
C PHE A 6 4.29 6.97 14.15
N THR A 7 5.02 7.69 13.33
CA THR A 7 5.41 7.25 11.98
C THR A 7 6.92 7.04 11.92
N ILE A 8 7.33 5.93 11.33
CA ILE A 8 8.73 5.62 11.03
C ILE A 8 8.88 5.64 9.52
N ALA A 9 9.78 6.48 9.01
CA ALA A 9 10.13 6.51 7.60
C ALA A 9 11.53 5.91 7.39
N VAL A 10 11.64 4.92 6.49
CA VAL A 10 12.90 4.30 6.09
C VAL A 10 13.21 4.72 4.67
N ALA A 11 14.23 5.53 4.49
CA ALA A 11 14.62 6.10 3.21
C ALA A 11 16.10 5.83 2.90
N GLY A 12 16.43 5.77 1.62
CA GLY A 12 17.81 5.54 1.14
C GLY A 12 17.83 5.12 -0.32
N LYS A 13 19.01 5.04 -0.89
CA LYS A 13 19.22 4.56 -2.26
C LYS A 13 18.88 3.06 -2.37
N GLY A 14 18.63 2.58 -3.60
CA GLY A 14 18.47 1.17 -3.89
C GLY A 14 19.66 0.34 -3.38
N GLY A 15 19.39 -0.85 -2.84
CA GLY A 15 20.42 -1.76 -2.33
C GLY A 15 21.01 -1.42 -0.97
N THR A 16 20.47 -0.44 -0.23
CA THR A 16 20.96 -0.04 1.10
C THR A 16 20.35 -0.83 2.26
N GLY A 17 19.44 -1.76 1.99
CA GLY A 17 18.80 -2.60 3.02
C GLY A 17 17.50 -2.02 3.60
N LYS A 18 16.86 -1.07 2.94
CA LYS A 18 15.58 -0.48 3.39
C LYS A 18 14.51 -1.53 3.68
N THR A 19 14.29 -2.44 2.74
CA THR A 19 13.28 -3.50 2.86
C THR A 19 13.57 -4.42 4.04
N THR A 20 14.82 -4.81 4.21
CA THR A 20 15.27 -5.65 5.34
C THR A 20 15.03 -4.94 6.68
N ILE A 21 15.45 -3.70 6.81
CA ILE A 21 15.24 -2.91 8.02
C ILE A 21 13.75 -2.69 8.30
N SER A 22 12.96 -2.36 7.28
CA SER A 22 11.52 -2.16 7.43
C SER A 22 10.82 -3.44 7.91
N SER A 23 11.14 -4.58 7.33
CA SER A 23 10.56 -5.87 7.76
C SER A 23 10.97 -6.24 9.20
N LEU A 24 12.21 -5.96 9.60
CA LEU A 24 12.66 -6.17 10.97
C LEU A 24 11.94 -5.25 11.96
N ILE A 25 11.70 -4.00 11.61
CA ILE A 25 10.92 -3.05 12.44
C ILE A 25 9.49 -3.57 12.62
N VAL A 26 8.80 -3.94 11.53
CA VAL A 26 7.45 -4.51 11.61
C VAL A 26 7.45 -5.75 12.50
N GLY A 27 8.34 -6.71 12.26
CA GLY A 27 8.45 -7.92 13.06
C GLY A 27 8.73 -7.65 14.54
N HIS A 28 9.56 -6.65 14.85
CA HIS A 28 9.82 -6.24 16.22
C HIS A 28 8.57 -5.68 16.91
N LEU A 29 7.86 -4.79 16.22
CA LEU A 29 6.63 -4.19 16.75
C LEU A 29 5.56 -5.25 17.03
N LEU A 30 5.39 -6.21 16.11
CA LEU A 30 4.46 -7.34 16.30
C LEU A 30 4.83 -8.18 17.53
N ARG A 31 6.10 -8.54 17.68
CA ARG A 31 6.56 -9.28 18.87
C ARG A 31 6.39 -8.54 20.18
N LYS A 32 6.40 -7.21 20.14
CA LYS A 32 6.16 -6.34 21.30
C LYS A 32 4.67 -6.03 21.53
N GLY A 33 3.78 -6.62 20.75
CA GLY A 33 2.33 -6.35 20.84
C GLY A 33 1.93 -4.92 20.47
N LYS A 34 2.77 -4.22 19.71
CA LYS A 34 2.50 -2.85 19.22
C LYS A 34 1.69 -2.91 17.94
N THR A 35 0.46 -3.33 18.06
CA THR A 35 -0.47 -3.53 16.94
C THR A 35 -1.68 -2.61 17.07
N PRO A 36 -2.37 -2.29 15.97
CA PRO A 36 -2.04 -2.62 14.59
C PRO A 36 -0.85 -1.80 14.05
N VAL A 37 -0.08 -2.39 13.13
CA VAL A 37 0.96 -1.69 12.36
C VAL A 37 0.43 -1.45 10.96
N PHE A 38 0.51 -0.22 10.46
CA PHE A 38 0.22 0.09 9.07
C PHE A 38 1.54 0.30 8.32
N ALA A 39 1.86 -0.59 7.41
CA ALA A 39 3.06 -0.53 6.59
C ALA A 39 2.74 -0.03 5.18
N VAL A 40 3.58 0.84 4.64
CA VAL A 40 3.46 1.35 3.28
C VAL A 40 4.76 1.10 2.54
N ASP A 41 4.71 0.29 1.49
CA ASP A 41 5.83 0.13 0.56
C ASP A 41 5.67 1.16 -0.57
N ALA A 42 6.47 2.23 -0.49
CA ALA A 42 6.46 3.32 -1.46
C ALA A 42 7.58 3.17 -2.52
N ASP A 43 8.33 2.08 -2.52
CA ASP A 43 9.32 1.79 -3.55
C ASP A 43 8.61 1.34 -4.84
N ALA A 44 9.13 1.79 -5.98
CA ALA A 44 8.66 1.33 -7.28
C ALA A 44 8.95 -0.18 -7.50
N ASN A 45 9.97 -0.72 -6.83
CA ASN A 45 10.27 -2.13 -6.80
C ASN A 45 9.67 -2.75 -5.54
N VAL A 46 8.55 -3.43 -5.70
CA VAL A 46 7.80 -4.05 -4.60
C VAL A 46 8.58 -5.24 -4.05
N ASN A 47 9.02 -5.16 -2.81
CA ASN A 47 9.80 -6.22 -2.15
C ASN A 47 9.41 -6.47 -0.69
N LEU A 48 8.73 -5.51 -0.03
CA LEU A 48 8.43 -5.61 1.40
C LEU A 48 7.46 -6.76 1.69
N ASN A 49 6.53 -7.03 0.79
CA ASN A 49 5.57 -8.11 0.91
C ASN A 49 6.24 -9.49 1.03
N GLU A 50 7.30 -9.74 0.26
CA GLU A 50 8.05 -10.99 0.31
C GLU A 50 8.73 -11.17 1.66
N GLN A 51 9.33 -10.12 2.19
CA GLN A 51 9.96 -10.11 3.50
C GLN A 51 8.96 -10.30 4.65
N LEU A 52 7.74 -9.81 4.49
CA LEU A 52 6.65 -9.95 5.47
C LEU A 52 5.84 -11.24 5.27
N GLY A 53 6.12 -12.02 4.23
CA GLY A 53 5.46 -13.30 3.94
C GLY A 53 4.00 -13.16 3.51
N VAL A 54 3.63 -12.06 2.88
CA VAL A 54 2.27 -11.81 2.39
C VAL A 54 2.24 -11.66 0.88
N LYS A 55 1.11 -12.04 0.28
CA LYS A 55 0.87 -11.87 -1.15
C LYS A 55 0.20 -10.53 -1.41
N VAL A 56 0.63 -9.85 -2.46
CA VAL A 56 0.04 -8.59 -2.94
C VAL A 56 -0.62 -8.87 -4.29
N ASP A 57 -1.92 -8.76 -4.34
CA ASP A 57 -2.70 -8.98 -5.57
C ASP A 57 -2.96 -7.68 -6.33
N SER A 58 -2.94 -6.54 -5.64
CA SER A 58 -3.19 -5.23 -6.22
C SER A 58 -2.27 -4.16 -5.61
N THR A 59 -1.94 -3.14 -6.39
CA THR A 59 -1.15 -1.99 -5.96
C THR A 59 -1.90 -0.69 -6.21
N ILE A 60 -1.51 0.39 -5.54
CA ILE A 60 -2.10 1.72 -5.78
C ILE A 60 -1.93 2.15 -7.25
N GLY A 61 -0.77 1.85 -7.86
CA GLY A 61 -0.56 2.11 -9.28
C GLY A 61 -1.54 1.36 -10.17
N GLY A 62 -1.72 0.06 -9.92
CA GLY A 62 -2.68 -0.77 -10.66
C GLY A 62 -4.12 -0.32 -10.48
N MET A 63 -4.52 -0.03 -9.24
CA MET A 63 -5.84 0.53 -8.92
C MET A 63 -6.09 1.85 -9.67
N ARG A 64 -5.12 2.74 -9.69
CA ARG A 64 -5.23 4.03 -10.39
C ARG A 64 -5.44 3.86 -11.90
N GLU A 65 -4.72 2.92 -12.51
CA GLU A 65 -4.87 2.62 -13.94
C GLU A 65 -6.25 2.00 -14.24
N GLU A 66 -6.73 1.11 -13.39
CA GLU A 66 -8.07 0.55 -13.51
C GLU A 66 -9.15 1.64 -13.41
N LEU A 67 -9.03 2.51 -12.41
CA LEU A 67 -9.95 3.64 -12.22
C LEU A 67 -10.00 4.54 -13.47
N LYS A 68 -8.84 4.88 -14.04
CA LYS A 68 -8.78 5.68 -15.27
C LYS A 68 -9.50 5.01 -16.45
N LYS A 69 -9.25 3.71 -16.64
CA LYS A 69 -9.91 2.93 -17.72
C LYS A 69 -11.42 2.93 -17.54
N LYS A 70 -11.90 2.64 -16.35
CA LYS A 70 -13.34 2.58 -16.03
C LYS A 70 -14.05 3.92 -16.19
N ILE A 71 -13.42 4.99 -15.70
CA ILE A 71 -13.96 6.35 -15.86
C ILE A 71 -13.97 6.75 -17.35
N GLY A 72 -12.90 6.49 -18.08
CA GLY A 72 -12.79 6.80 -19.50
C GLY A 72 -13.79 6.05 -20.37
N ALA A 73 -14.11 4.82 -20.02
CA ALA A 73 -15.10 3.98 -20.69
C ALA A 73 -16.55 4.21 -20.20
N ASN A 74 -16.75 5.07 -19.20
CA ASN A 74 -18.04 5.27 -18.51
C ASN A 74 -18.61 3.97 -17.90
N GLU A 75 -17.73 3.10 -17.40
CA GLU A 75 -18.02 1.77 -16.85
C GLU A 75 -18.01 1.73 -15.31
N VAL A 76 -18.16 2.87 -14.65
CA VAL A 76 -18.33 2.89 -13.19
C VAL A 76 -19.65 2.19 -12.86
N PRO A 77 -19.68 1.27 -11.87
CA PRO A 77 -20.90 0.54 -11.54
C PRO A 77 -22.08 1.45 -11.28
N ALA A 78 -23.25 1.06 -11.80
CA ALA A 78 -24.47 1.82 -11.64
C ALA A 78 -24.80 2.05 -10.14
N GLY A 79 -25.09 3.30 -9.78
CA GLY A 79 -25.38 3.68 -8.40
C GLY A 79 -24.17 4.01 -7.54
N MET A 80 -22.95 3.91 -8.08
CA MET A 80 -21.72 4.36 -7.42
C MET A 80 -21.25 5.71 -7.98
N SER A 81 -20.85 6.62 -7.09
CA SER A 81 -20.06 7.77 -7.47
C SER A 81 -18.61 7.36 -7.77
N LYS A 82 -17.86 8.23 -8.47
CA LYS A 82 -16.41 7.98 -8.71
C LYS A 82 -15.65 7.84 -7.40
N ASP A 83 -15.98 8.63 -6.39
CA ASP A 83 -15.33 8.60 -5.09
C ASP A 83 -15.62 7.30 -4.34
N MET A 84 -16.87 6.84 -4.35
CA MET A 84 -17.24 5.54 -3.77
C MET A 84 -16.53 4.38 -4.46
N TYR A 85 -16.39 4.43 -5.76
CA TYR A 85 -15.68 3.40 -6.52
C TYR A 85 -14.18 3.41 -6.24
N MET A 86 -13.59 4.59 -6.12
CA MET A 86 -12.18 4.73 -5.69
C MET A 86 -11.94 4.17 -4.30
N GLU A 87 -12.83 4.46 -3.36
CA GLU A 87 -12.77 3.95 -1.98
C GLU A 87 -12.87 2.42 -1.94
N TYR A 88 -13.75 1.84 -2.73
CA TYR A 88 -13.86 0.39 -2.91
C TYR A 88 -12.56 -0.23 -3.43
N LEU A 89 -11.98 0.32 -4.49
CA LEU A 89 -10.72 -0.17 -5.05
C LEU A 89 -9.55 -0.01 -4.08
N LEU A 90 -9.55 1.05 -3.28
CA LEU A 90 -8.51 1.27 -2.27
C LEU A 90 -8.58 0.20 -1.18
N GLN A 91 -9.76 -0.17 -0.72
CA GLN A 91 -9.95 -1.26 0.24
C GLN A 91 -9.47 -2.60 -0.32
N ASP A 92 -9.73 -2.88 -1.60
CA ASP A 92 -9.27 -4.10 -2.27
C ASP A 92 -7.74 -4.14 -2.45
N THR A 93 -7.09 -2.99 -2.42
CA THR A 93 -5.63 -2.87 -2.53
C THR A 93 -4.90 -3.11 -1.21
N LEU A 94 -5.59 -2.94 -0.09
CA LEU A 94 -5.03 -3.13 1.24
C LEU A 94 -4.85 -4.62 1.54
N VAL A 95 -3.62 -5.01 1.86
CA VAL A 95 -3.33 -6.38 2.33
C VAL A 95 -3.46 -6.42 3.83
N GLU A 96 -4.51 -7.06 4.30
CA GLU A 96 -4.76 -7.28 5.73
C GLU A 96 -4.07 -8.55 6.22
N SER A 97 -3.34 -8.45 7.29
CA SER A 97 -2.65 -9.58 7.91
C SER A 97 -2.78 -9.54 9.43
N SER A 98 -2.28 -10.57 10.10
CA SER A 98 -2.34 -10.67 11.56
C SER A 98 -1.43 -9.63 12.23
N GLY A 99 -2.02 -8.58 12.76
CA GLY A 99 -1.35 -7.51 13.50
C GLY A 99 -0.78 -6.38 12.65
N PHE A 100 -0.78 -6.52 11.32
CA PHE A 100 -0.37 -5.44 10.41
C PHE A 100 -1.19 -5.43 9.12
N ASP A 101 -1.28 -4.26 8.50
CA ASP A 101 -1.80 -4.06 7.16
C ASP A 101 -0.70 -3.52 6.27
N LEU A 102 -0.67 -3.94 5.02
CA LEU A 102 0.31 -3.51 4.03
C LEU A 102 -0.37 -2.85 2.84
N LEU A 103 0.09 -1.65 2.51
CA LEU A 103 -0.26 -0.95 1.29
C LEU A 103 0.97 -0.86 0.39
N VAL A 104 0.82 -1.23 -0.86
CA VAL A 104 1.90 -1.20 -1.85
C VAL A 104 1.60 -0.17 -2.92
N MET A 105 2.50 0.80 -3.09
CA MET A 105 2.33 1.83 -4.11
C MET A 105 2.54 1.27 -5.52
N GLY A 106 3.57 0.47 -5.74
CA GLY A 106 3.89 -0.08 -7.06
C GLY A 106 4.28 0.98 -8.09
N ARG A 107 4.41 0.57 -9.35
CA ARG A 107 4.63 1.49 -10.48
C ARG A 107 3.31 1.80 -11.18
N PRO A 108 3.03 3.07 -11.52
CA PRO A 108 2.02 3.38 -12.50
C PRO A 108 2.52 2.91 -13.89
N GLU A 109 1.66 2.25 -14.65
CA GLU A 109 2.00 1.75 -16.00
C GLU A 109 1.94 2.84 -17.08
N GLY A 110 1.41 4.03 -16.76
CA GLY A 110 1.21 5.13 -17.69
C GLY A 110 2.06 6.36 -17.41
N PRO A 111 2.14 7.31 -18.36
CA PRO A 111 2.77 8.60 -18.10
C PRO A 111 2.05 9.36 -17.00
N GLY A 112 2.81 9.83 -16.04
CA GLY A 112 2.31 10.50 -14.84
C GLY A 112 2.64 9.67 -13.60
N CYS A 113 3.68 10.11 -12.92
CA CYS A 113 4.03 9.61 -11.60
C CYS A 113 2.90 9.96 -10.60
N TYR A 114 3.07 9.56 -9.35
CA TYR A 114 2.19 9.97 -8.24
C TYR A 114 2.25 11.48 -7.93
N CYS A 115 2.86 12.26 -8.81
CA CYS A 115 3.02 13.70 -8.71
C CYS A 115 1.78 14.38 -9.31
N ALA A 116 0.72 14.46 -8.58
CA ALA A 116 -0.41 15.36 -8.89
C ALA A 116 -1.19 15.65 -7.63
#